data_c9f7bcf36dfd4a472ec708ea4eeb889e
#
_entry.id   c9f7bcf36dfd4a472ec708ea4eeb889e
#
_cell.length_a   1.000
_cell.length_b   1.000
_cell.length_c   1.000
_cell.angle_alpha   90.00
_cell.angle_beta   90.00
_cell.angle_gamma   90.00
#
_symmetry.space_group_name_H-M   'P 1'
#
loop_
_entity.id
_entity.type
_entity.pdbx_description
1 polymer ?
#
loop_
_entity_poly.entity_id
_entity_poly.type
_entity_poly.pdbx_seq_one_letter_code
_entity_poly.pdbx_strand_id
1 'polypeptide(L)'
;AGHKGLYSVQGVGAIILGDNAIIRPFIRGGTGSDTFNADMPEDYPEKLEGGTLNLPAICSLKEGADYCAGNVSYCNGQLTALTDYLITALGARPYIKLYSLPNAAGIVAFSHAEIPSQELASILSDKYDIAVRGGYHCAPLMHRYLGTEKFGLVRVSASPMNTRKEIRALIDAVDEISFTAF
;
A
#
# COMPACT_ATOMS: atom_id res chain seq x y z
N ALA A 1 -0.51 -1.81 9.67
CA ALA A 1 0.88 -2.15 9.32
C ALA A 1 1.68 -0.87 9.07
N GLY A 2 2.71 -0.62 9.91
CA GLY A 2 3.47 0.63 9.90
C GLY A 2 4.28 0.86 8.61
N HIS A 3 4.83 -0.19 8.03
CA HIS A 3 5.67 -0.13 6.80
C HIS A 3 4.92 0.16 5.49
N LYS A 4 3.69 0.64 5.58
CA LYS A 4 2.86 1.06 4.43
C LYS A 4 2.70 2.58 4.44
N GLY A 5 1.48 3.08 4.46
CA GLY A 5 1.18 4.51 4.45
C GLY A 5 1.69 5.33 5.64
N LEU A 6 2.21 4.68 6.68
CA LEU A 6 2.82 5.36 7.83
C LEU A 6 4.36 5.43 7.77
N TYR A 7 4.99 5.07 6.66
CA TYR A 7 6.43 5.20 6.38
C TYR A 7 7.37 4.60 7.44
N SER A 8 6.89 3.68 8.28
CA SER A 8 7.69 3.02 9.30
C SER A 8 8.52 1.88 8.72
N VAL A 9 9.50 1.42 9.47
CA VAL A 9 10.21 0.17 9.17
C VAL A 9 9.28 -1.04 9.28
N GLN A 10 9.68 -2.17 8.69
CA GLN A 10 8.95 -3.43 8.81
C GLN A 10 8.98 -3.98 10.24
N GLY A 11 7.99 -4.82 10.56
CA GLY A 11 7.94 -5.52 11.85
C GLY A 11 7.22 -4.77 12.97
N VAL A 12 6.58 -3.63 12.68
CA VAL A 12 5.75 -2.89 13.63
C VAL A 12 4.41 -2.52 13.05
N GLY A 13 3.42 -2.45 13.90
CA GLY A 13 2.07 -1.97 13.62
C GLY A 13 1.40 -1.50 14.90
N ALA A 14 0.19 -1.01 14.79
CA ALA A 14 -0.64 -0.63 15.93
C ALA A 14 -2.04 -1.22 15.80
N ILE A 15 -2.63 -1.54 16.92
CA ILE A 15 -4.04 -1.90 17.06
C ILE A 15 -4.72 -0.75 17.81
N ILE A 16 -5.78 -0.22 17.24
CA ILE A 16 -6.61 0.81 17.88
C ILE A 16 -7.88 0.12 18.35
N LEU A 17 -8.10 0.15 19.66
CA LEU A 17 -9.25 -0.47 20.31
C LEU A 17 -10.29 0.58 20.63
N GLY A 18 -11.55 0.26 20.37
CA GLY A 18 -12.67 1.03 20.92
C GLY A 18 -12.93 0.66 22.39
N ASP A 19 -13.62 1.53 23.13
CA ASP A 19 -13.80 1.42 24.58
C ASP A 19 -14.43 0.09 25.05
N ASN A 20 -15.20 -0.57 24.20
CA ASN A 20 -15.88 -1.84 24.51
C ASN A 20 -15.19 -3.06 23.89
N ALA A 21 -13.98 -2.92 23.35
CA ALA A 21 -13.27 -4.01 22.70
C ALA A 21 -12.68 -4.96 23.74
N ILE A 22 -13.09 -6.23 23.71
CA ILE A 22 -12.54 -7.28 24.56
C ILE A 22 -11.67 -8.18 23.67
N ILE A 23 -10.36 -8.12 23.87
CA ILE A 23 -9.39 -8.95 23.11
C ILE A 23 -8.70 -9.90 24.10
N ARG A 24 -8.53 -11.14 23.68
CA ARG A 24 -7.73 -12.13 24.40
C ARG A 24 -6.30 -12.14 23.86
N PRO A 25 -5.28 -12.24 24.72
CA PRO A 25 -3.90 -12.41 24.28
C PRO A 25 -3.75 -13.64 23.38
N PHE A 26 -3.16 -13.45 22.21
CA PHE A 26 -2.81 -14.55 21.31
C PHE A 26 -1.37 -15.03 21.57
N ILE A 27 -0.46 -14.09 21.85
CA ILE A 27 0.91 -14.36 22.24
C ILE A 27 1.03 -14.07 23.73
N ARG A 28 1.68 -14.97 24.46
CA ARG A 28 1.98 -14.82 25.89
C ARG A 28 3.47 -14.76 26.10
N GLY A 29 3.91 -13.94 27.04
CA GLY A 29 5.32 -13.78 27.36
C GLY A 29 5.51 -12.87 28.56
N GLY A 30 6.74 -12.74 29.04
CA GLY A 30 7.04 -11.83 30.13
C GLY A 30 6.76 -10.38 29.75
N THR A 31 6.09 -9.65 30.62
CA THR A 31 5.76 -8.23 30.43
C THR A 31 6.65 -7.30 31.26
N GLY A 32 7.35 -7.85 32.24
CA GLY A 32 8.18 -7.09 33.19
C GLY A 32 7.38 -6.38 34.29
N SER A 33 6.04 -6.45 34.26
CA SER A 33 5.19 -5.76 35.24
C SER A 33 4.77 -6.64 36.42
N ASP A 34 4.59 -7.96 36.20
CA ASP A 34 4.20 -8.92 37.25
C ASP A 34 4.96 -10.25 37.10
N THR A 35 6.10 -10.35 37.72
CA THR A 35 7.07 -11.45 37.53
C THR A 35 6.56 -12.81 38.04
N PHE A 36 5.69 -12.83 39.03
CA PHE A 36 5.17 -14.08 39.63
C PHE A 36 3.82 -14.54 39.04
N ASN A 37 3.21 -13.74 38.19
CA ASN A 37 1.99 -14.09 37.51
C ASN A 37 2.30 -14.93 36.26
N ALA A 38 1.72 -16.11 36.16
CA ALA A 38 1.89 -17.00 35.01
C ALA A 38 1.01 -16.61 33.82
N ASP A 39 0.01 -15.77 34.03
CA ASP A 39 -0.89 -15.27 33.01
C ASP A 39 -0.50 -13.86 32.56
N MET A 40 -1.03 -13.45 31.39
CA MET A 40 -0.88 -12.06 30.95
C MET A 40 -1.68 -11.12 31.86
N PRO A 41 -1.20 -9.89 32.08
CA PRO A 41 -1.95 -8.86 32.81
C PRO A 41 -3.33 -8.61 32.18
N GLU A 42 -4.26 -8.07 32.98
CA GLU A 42 -5.58 -7.70 32.48
C GLU A 42 -5.62 -6.31 31.84
N ASP A 43 -4.65 -5.45 32.18
CA ASP A 43 -4.60 -4.08 31.70
C ASP A 43 -3.93 -3.97 30.33
N TYR A 44 -4.43 -3.04 29.51
CA TYR A 44 -3.80 -2.64 28.25
C TYR A 44 -2.78 -1.53 28.48
N PRO A 45 -1.66 -1.51 27.75
CA PRO A 45 -1.33 -2.36 26.59
C PRO A 45 -0.69 -3.72 26.94
N GLU A 46 -0.24 -3.93 28.17
CA GLU A 46 0.57 -5.07 28.63
C GLU A 46 -0.12 -6.41 28.34
N LYS A 47 -1.44 -6.44 28.43
CA LYS A 47 -2.27 -7.62 28.09
C LYS A 47 -1.96 -8.22 26.70
N LEU A 48 -1.58 -7.38 25.74
CA LEU A 48 -1.32 -7.80 24.36
C LEU A 48 0.15 -7.78 23.97
N GLU A 49 1.03 -7.29 24.84
CA GLU A 49 2.44 -7.06 24.55
C GLU A 49 3.34 -8.00 25.37
N GLY A 50 3.51 -9.24 24.87
CA GLY A 50 4.40 -10.22 25.49
C GLY A 50 5.83 -10.13 24.96
N GLY A 51 6.81 -10.06 25.86
CA GLY A 51 8.23 -10.01 25.50
C GLY A 51 8.79 -8.60 25.39
N THR A 52 10.07 -8.49 25.03
CA THR A 52 10.75 -7.21 24.82
C THR A 52 10.29 -6.55 23.53
N LEU A 53 9.75 -5.36 23.63
CA LEU A 53 9.24 -4.61 22.48
C LEU A 53 10.39 -4.09 21.58
N ASN A 54 10.11 -4.04 20.28
CA ASN A 54 11.03 -3.47 19.28
C ASN A 54 10.95 -1.93 19.32
N LEU A 55 11.61 -1.33 20.32
CA LEU A 55 11.61 0.13 20.53
C LEU A 55 12.05 0.92 19.28
N PRO A 56 13.12 0.56 18.55
CA PRO A 56 13.48 1.27 17.32
C PRO A 56 12.35 1.31 16.28
N ALA A 57 11.62 0.21 16.12
CA ALA A 57 10.50 0.16 15.18
C ALA A 57 9.30 0.98 15.67
N ILE A 58 9.03 0.99 16.98
CA ILE A 58 7.99 1.83 17.59
C ILE A 58 8.31 3.31 17.40
N CYS A 59 9.55 3.72 17.62
CA CYS A 59 9.99 5.10 17.36
C CYS A 59 9.80 5.46 15.86
N SER A 60 10.17 4.57 14.96
CA SER A 60 9.95 4.77 13.52
C SER A 60 8.46 4.92 13.18
N LEU A 61 7.58 4.12 13.80
CA LEU A 61 6.13 4.21 13.61
C LEU A 61 5.59 5.56 14.11
N LYS A 62 6.08 6.03 15.27
CA LYS A 62 5.69 7.33 15.83
C LYS A 62 6.04 8.46 14.86
N GLU A 63 7.29 8.52 14.39
CA GLU A 63 7.73 9.57 13.47
C GLU A 63 6.92 9.57 12.15
N GLY A 64 6.65 8.38 11.60
CA GLY A 64 5.82 8.25 10.41
C GLY A 64 4.37 8.70 10.64
N ALA A 65 3.78 8.36 11.79
CA ALA A 65 2.44 8.78 12.16
C ALA A 65 2.36 10.31 12.37
N ASP A 66 3.34 10.91 13.04
CA ASP A 66 3.41 12.36 13.26
C ASP A 66 3.57 13.12 11.94
N TYR A 67 4.41 12.61 11.02
CA TYR A 67 4.53 13.16 9.67
C TYR A 67 3.19 13.13 8.93
N CYS A 68 2.50 12.00 8.93
CA CYS A 68 1.21 11.87 8.27
C CYS A 68 0.16 12.78 8.89
N ALA A 69 0.09 12.86 10.22
CA ALA A 69 -0.86 13.72 10.95
C ALA A 69 -0.62 15.22 10.66
N GLY A 70 0.64 15.63 10.63
CA GLY A 70 1.01 17.04 10.33
C GLY A 70 0.80 17.43 8.87
N ASN A 71 0.69 16.48 7.94
CA ASN A 71 0.64 16.74 6.50
C ASN A 71 -0.60 16.17 5.78
N VAL A 72 -1.66 15.81 6.52
CA VAL A 72 -2.85 15.14 5.95
C VAL A 72 -3.43 15.86 4.72
N SER A 73 -3.67 17.17 4.83
CA SER A 73 -4.27 17.96 3.74
C SER A 73 -3.36 18.02 2.51
N TYR A 74 -2.06 18.21 2.71
CA TYR A 74 -1.07 18.19 1.63
C TYR A 74 -0.99 16.82 0.95
N CYS A 75 -0.84 15.76 1.73
CA CYS A 75 -0.74 14.39 1.21
C CYS A 75 -1.99 14.00 0.42
N ASN A 76 -3.17 14.27 0.96
CA ASN A 76 -4.43 13.97 0.28
C ASN A 76 -4.59 14.75 -1.02
N GLY A 77 -4.29 16.04 -1.02
CA GLY A 77 -4.35 16.88 -2.22
C GLY A 77 -3.38 16.42 -3.31
N GLN A 78 -2.13 16.15 -2.93
CA GLN A 78 -1.09 15.68 -3.84
C GLN A 78 -1.44 14.31 -4.44
N LEU A 79 -1.83 13.34 -3.62
CA LEU A 79 -2.19 12.00 -4.09
C LEU A 79 -3.42 12.01 -4.98
N THR A 80 -4.45 12.80 -4.63
CA THR A 80 -5.63 12.96 -5.47
C THR A 80 -5.27 13.55 -6.84
N ALA A 81 -4.42 14.59 -6.87
CA ALA A 81 -3.99 15.20 -8.12
C ALA A 81 -3.15 14.26 -8.99
N LEU A 82 -2.25 13.46 -8.39
CA LEU A 82 -1.44 12.48 -9.12
C LEU A 82 -2.29 11.33 -9.67
N THR A 83 -3.24 10.81 -8.88
CA THR A 83 -4.13 9.74 -9.34
C THR A 83 -5.11 10.22 -10.40
N ASP A 84 -5.65 11.43 -10.27
CA ASP A 84 -6.51 12.04 -11.29
C ASP A 84 -5.77 12.20 -12.62
N TYR A 85 -4.54 12.74 -12.58
CA TYR A 85 -3.70 12.89 -13.75
C TYR A 85 -3.41 11.55 -14.44
N LEU A 86 -3.03 10.52 -13.66
CA LEU A 86 -2.75 9.18 -14.18
C LEU A 86 -4.00 8.54 -14.79
N ILE A 87 -5.13 8.60 -14.11
CA ILE A 87 -6.41 8.02 -14.55
C ILE A 87 -6.89 8.70 -15.82
N THR A 88 -6.86 10.04 -15.86
CA THR A 88 -7.27 10.81 -17.06
C THR A 88 -6.39 10.45 -18.25
N ALA A 89 -5.08 10.40 -18.04
CA ALA A 89 -4.15 10.06 -19.12
C ALA A 89 -4.34 8.62 -19.60
N LEU A 90 -4.30 7.62 -18.73
CA LEU A 90 -4.44 6.21 -19.11
C LEU A 90 -5.84 5.90 -19.67
N GLY A 91 -6.89 6.55 -19.14
CA GLY A 91 -8.26 6.36 -19.60
C GLY A 91 -8.53 6.81 -21.04
N ALA A 92 -7.66 7.65 -21.59
CA ALA A 92 -7.72 8.06 -22.99
C ALA A 92 -7.14 7.00 -23.97
N ARG A 93 -6.53 5.91 -23.46
CA ARG A 93 -5.89 4.86 -24.26
C ARG A 93 -6.88 3.71 -24.51
N PRO A 94 -7.16 3.31 -25.74
CA PRO A 94 -8.14 2.27 -26.06
C PRO A 94 -7.70 0.87 -25.56
N TYR A 95 -6.39 0.68 -25.35
CA TYR A 95 -5.81 -0.58 -24.86
C TYR A 95 -5.71 -0.66 -23.35
N ILE A 96 -6.14 0.38 -22.60
CA ILE A 96 -6.16 0.40 -21.12
C ILE A 96 -7.60 0.35 -20.61
N LYS A 97 -7.83 -0.53 -19.65
CA LYS A 97 -9.04 -0.53 -18.82
C LYS A 97 -8.70 -0.18 -17.38
N LEU A 98 -9.31 0.87 -16.88
CA LEU A 98 -9.15 1.37 -15.52
C LEU A 98 -10.12 0.70 -14.54
N TYR A 99 -9.66 0.50 -13.31
CA TYR A 99 -10.41 -0.07 -12.18
C TYR A 99 -10.38 0.83 -10.94
N SER A 100 -9.89 2.04 -11.06
CA SER A 100 -9.80 3.04 -9.98
C SER A 100 -10.43 4.36 -10.39
N LEU A 101 -10.89 5.10 -9.38
CA LEU A 101 -11.26 6.51 -9.45
C LEU A 101 -10.18 7.34 -8.76
N PRO A 102 -10.10 8.68 -9.02
CA PRO A 102 -9.19 9.57 -8.28
C PRO A 102 -9.35 9.40 -6.78
N ASN A 103 -8.24 9.29 -6.04
CA ASN A 103 -8.28 8.97 -4.62
C ASN A 103 -7.04 9.49 -3.87
N ALA A 104 -7.20 9.70 -2.56
CA ALA A 104 -6.13 10.13 -1.67
C ALA A 104 -5.26 8.96 -1.13
N ALA A 105 -5.51 7.72 -1.55
CA ALA A 105 -4.67 6.57 -1.22
C ALA A 105 -3.47 6.42 -2.17
N GLY A 106 -3.44 7.19 -3.27
CA GLY A 106 -2.38 7.13 -4.27
C GLY A 106 -2.38 5.86 -5.12
N ILE A 107 -3.50 5.11 -5.17
CA ILE A 107 -3.56 3.78 -5.80
C ILE A 107 -4.37 3.84 -7.09
N VAL A 108 -3.75 3.42 -8.20
CA VAL A 108 -4.43 3.24 -9.49
C VAL A 108 -4.19 1.82 -9.98
N ALA A 109 -5.28 1.13 -10.31
CA ALA A 109 -5.26 -0.21 -10.88
C ALA A 109 -5.81 -0.18 -12.31
N PHE A 110 -5.10 -0.85 -13.22
CA PHE A 110 -5.48 -0.97 -14.62
C PHE A 110 -5.06 -2.30 -15.23
N SER A 111 -5.69 -2.68 -16.34
CA SER A 111 -5.24 -3.78 -17.20
C SER A 111 -4.90 -3.25 -18.59
N HIS A 112 -3.95 -3.90 -19.24
CA HIS A 112 -3.71 -3.77 -20.67
C HIS A 112 -4.54 -4.81 -21.43
N ALA A 113 -5.00 -4.48 -22.63
CA ALA A 113 -5.87 -5.36 -23.41
C ALA A 113 -5.20 -6.70 -23.78
N GLU A 114 -3.90 -6.67 -24.05
CA GLU A 114 -3.15 -7.81 -24.62
C GLU A 114 -1.99 -8.27 -23.74
N ILE A 115 -1.37 -7.37 -22.96
CA ILE A 115 -0.19 -7.67 -22.14
C ILE A 115 -0.63 -8.07 -20.72
N PRO A 116 -0.28 -9.27 -20.24
CA PRO A 116 -0.54 -9.67 -18.85
C PRO A 116 0.13 -8.72 -17.86
N SER A 117 -0.54 -8.47 -16.74
CA SER A 117 -0.09 -7.46 -15.76
C SER A 117 1.30 -7.71 -15.17
N GLN A 118 1.69 -8.98 -15.00
CA GLN A 118 3.02 -9.34 -14.50
C GLN A 118 4.11 -9.05 -15.54
N GLU A 119 3.82 -9.34 -16.81
CA GLU A 119 4.73 -9.06 -17.91
C GLU A 119 4.91 -7.55 -18.10
N LEU A 120 3.82 -6.78 -18.12
CA LEU A 120 3.90 -5.32 -18.19
C LEU A 120 4.68 -4.72 -17.02
N ALA A 121 4.46 -5.23 -15.80
CA ALA A 121 5.21 -4.78 -14.62
C ALA A 121 6.72 -5.11 -14.73
N SER A 122 7.07 -6.29 -15.27
CA SER A 122 8.48 -6.67 -15.52
C SER A 122 9.13 -5.75 -16.55
N ILE A 123 8.48 -5.51 -17.69
CA ILE A 123 8.99 -4.61 -18.73
C ILE A 123 9.20 -3.20 -18.18
N LEU A 124 8.25 -2.66 -17.43
CA LEU A 124 8.37 -1.35 -16.79
C LEU A 124 9.55 -1.26 -15.84
N SER A 125 9.79 -2.33 -15.04
CA SER A 125 10.94 -2.41 -14.15
C SER A 125 12.26 -2.50 -14.92
N ASP A 126 12.36 -3.43 -15.86
CA ASP A 126 13.62 -3.81 -16.49
C ASP A 126 14.12 -2.78 -17.51
N LYS A 127 13.20 -2.14 -18.25
CA LYS A 127 13.57 -1.20 -19.32
C LYS A 127 13.46 0.27 -18.93
N TYR A 128 12.56 0.59 -17.98
CA TYR A 128 12.24 1.98 -17.67
C TYR A 128 12.54 2.36 -16.22
N ASP A 129 13.02 1.41 -15.40
CA ASP A 129 13.30 1.62 -13.96
C ASP A 129 12.06 2.13 -13.19
N ILE A 130 10.87 1.63 -13.58
CA ILE A 130 9.59 2.01 -12.99
C ILE A 130 9.02 0.85 -12.20
N ALA A 131 8.97 0.98 -10.86
CA ALA A 131 8.46 -0.03 -9.96
C ALA A 131 6.93 0.06 -9.84
N VAL A 132 6.23 -0.92 -10.39
CA VAL A 132 4.79 -1.16 -10.20
C VAL A 132 4.56 -2.60 -9.77
N ARG A 133 3.35 -2.96 -9.40
CA ARG A 133 3.04 -4.35 -9.05
C ARG A 133 2.02 -4.95 -10.01
N GLY A 134 2.40 -6.04 -10.70
CA GLY A 134 1.49 -6.89 -11.48
C GLY A 134 0.91 -8.03 -10.65
N GLY A 135 -0.22 -8.59 -11.09
CA GLY A 135 -0.85 -9.79 -10.53
C GLY A 135 -2.08 -9.51 -9.68
N TYR A 136 -2.26 -10.30 -8.60
CA TYR A 136 -3.52 -10.36 -7.83
C TYR A 136 -3.50 -9.56 -6.52
N HIS A 137 -2.39 -8.93 -6.15
CA HIS A 137 -2.26 -8.02 -5.00
C HIS A 137 -2.75 -8.58 -3.66
N CYS A 138 -2.65 -9.90 -3.45
CA CYS A 138 -3.20 -10.62 -2.29
C CYS A 138 -4.74 -10.45 -2.12
N ALA A 139 -5.47 -10.22 -3.21
CA ALA A 139 -6.91 -9.96 -3.21
C ALA A 139 -7.66 -10.85 -4.24
N PRO A 140 -7.57 -12.21 -4.16
CA PRO A 140 -8.12 -13.10 -5.17
C PRO A 140 -9.64 -12.94 -5.34
N LEU A 141 -10.37 -12.68 -4.27
CA LEU A 141 -11.83 -12.50 -4.35
C LEU A 141 -12.20 -11.23 -5.11
N MET A 142 -11.41 -10.17 -5.00
CA MET A 142 -11.62 -8.95 -5.79
C MET A 142 -11.41 -9.20 -7.27
N HIS A 143 -10.40 -9.99 -7.64
CA HIS A 143 -10.15 -10.34 -9.03
C HIS A 143 -11.27 -11.19 -9.64
N ARG A 144 -11.87 -12.10 -8.85
CA ARG A 144 -13.10 -12.82 -9.25
C ARG A 144 -14.26 -11.88 -9.49
N TYR A 145 -14.50 -10.97 -8.57
CA TYR A 145 -15.58 -9.98 -8.71
C TYR A 145 -15.41 -9.08 -9.93
N LEU A 146 -14.17 -8.65 -10.22
CA LEU A 146 -13.84 -7.80 -11.36
C LEU A 146 -13.66 -8.55 -12.68
N GLY A 147 -13.64 -9.90 -12.68
CA GLY A 147 -13.38 -10.73 -13.86
C GLY A 147 -11.96 -10.58 -14.40
N THR A 148 -10.98 -10.34 -13.54
CA THR A 148 -9.58 -10.09 -13.90
C THR A 148 -8.64 -11.25 -13.53
N GLU A 149 -9.18 -12.44 -13.34
CA GLU A 149 -8.42 -13.63 -12.90
C GLU A 149 -7.39 -14.10 -13.95
N LYS A 150 -7.65 -13.86 -15.22
CA LYS A 150 -6.78 -14.34 -16.31
C LYS A 150 -5.43 -13.61 -16.35
N PHE A 151 -5.43 -12.30 -16.23
CA PHE A 151 -4.22 -11.47 -16.43
C PHE A 151 -3.84 -10.64 -15.21
N GLY A 152 -4.65 -10.65 -14.16
CA GLY A 152 -4.46 -9.77 -13.01
C GLY A 152 -4.58 -8.28 -13.38
N LEU A 153 -4.07 -7.42 -12.52
CA LEU A 153 -4.03 -5.97 -12.75
C LEU A 153 -2.61 -5.43 -12.49
N VAL A 154 -2.24 -4.36 -13.17
CA VAL A 154 -1.12 -3.53 -12.76
C VAL A 154 -1.62 -2.54 -11.72
N ARG A 155 -0.93 -2.45 -10.58
CA ARG A 155 -1.18 -1.46 -9.53
C ARG A 155 -0.04 -0.48 -9.42
N VAL A 156 -0.34 0.77 -9.66
CA VAL A 156 0.51 1.91 -9.31
C VAL A 156 0.18 2.33 -7.89
N SER A 157 1.20 2.61 -7.08
CA SER A 157 1.07 3.11 -5.71
C SER A 157 1.94 4.35 -5.57
N ALA A 158 1.35 5.51 -5.80
CA ALA A 158 2.04 6.78 -5.67
C ALA A 158 2.17 7.19 -4.19
N SER A 159 3.25 7.88 -3.89
CA SER A 159 3.50 8.55 -2.62
C SER A 159 3.30 10.07 -2.78
N PRO A 160 3.01 10.83 -1.71
CA PRO A 160 3.01 12.30 -1.77
C PRO A 160 4.36 12.89 -2.19
N MET A 161 5.43 12.11 -2.12
CA MET A 161 6.78 12.49 -2.56
C MET A 161 6.99 12.32 -4.07
N ASN A 162 6.10 11.61 -4.77
CA ASN A 162 6.17 11.49 -6.21
C ASN A 162 5.77 12.79 -6.91
N THR A 163 6.35 12.97 -8.09
CA THR A 163 6.12 14.14 -8.93
C THR A 163 5.25 13.80 -10.14
N ARG A 164 4.62 14.82 -10.70
CA ARG A 164 3.88 14.67 -11.97
C ARG A 164 4.79 14.22 -13.11
N LYS A 165 6.09 14.54 -13.07
CA LYS A 165 7.07 14.11 -14.07
C LYS A 165 7.26 12.60 -14.04
N GLU A 166 7.32 12.00 -12.85
CA GLU A 166 7.45 10.53 -12.69
C GLU A 166 6.18 9.82 -13.17
N ILE A 167 5.00 10.35 -12.83
CA ILE A 167 3.75 9.81 -13.37
C ILE A 167 3.71 9.92 -14.90
N ARG A 168 4.22 11.01 -15.46
CA ARG A 168 4.34 11.17 -16.91
C ARG A 168 5.25 10.12 -17.54
N ALA A 169 6.40 9.86 -16.91
CA ALA A 169 7.33 8.84 -17.38
C ALA A 169 6.68 7.44 -17.44
N LEU A 170 5.86 7.09 -16.44
CA LEU A 170 5.08 5.85 -16.47
C LEU A 170 4.10 5.81 -17.65
N ILE A 171 3.38 6.91 -17.91
CA ILE A 171 2.42 6.99 -19.02
C ILE A 171 3.16 6.81 -20.35
N ASP A 172 4.24 7.55 -20.56
CA ASP A 172 5.05 7.50 -21.78
C ASP A 172 5.64 6.09 -22.00
N ALA A 173 6.10 5.42 -20.93
CA ALA A 173 6.59 4.04 -20.99
C ALA A 173 5.48 3.04 -21.37
N VAL A 174 4.28 3.16 -20.81
CA VAL A 174 3.14 2.30 -21.17
C VAL A 174 2.75 2.51 -22.63
N ASP A 175 2.77 3.74 -23.13
CA ASP A 175 2.49 4.02 -24.54
C ASP A 175 3.57 3.37 -25.45
N GLU A 176 4.86 3.54 -25.14
CA GLU A 176 5.95 2.96 -25.93
C GLU A 176 5.89 1.42 -25.97
N ILE A 177 5.64 0.78 -24.83
CA ILE A 177 5.48 -0.68 -24.75
C ILE A 177 4.32 -1.13 -25.65
N SER A 178 3.19 -0.41 -25.61
CA SER A 178 2.00 -0.75 -26.38
C SER A 178 2.21 -0.62 -27.88
N PHE A 179 3.05 0.32 -28.34
CA PHE A 179 3.40 0.49 -29.77
C PHE A 179 4.46 -0.49 -30.28
N THR A 180 5.30 -1.04 -29.37
CA THR A 180 6.37 -1.97 -29.75
C THR A 180 5.97 -3.44 -29.64
N ALA A 181 4.86 -3.73 -29.01
CA ALA A 181 4.31 -5.09 -28.87
C ALA A 181 3.58 -5.57 -30.14
N PHE A 182 3.48 -4.72 -31.17
CA PHE A 182 2.89 -4.95 -32.48
C PHE A 182 3.86 -4.54 -33.58
#